data_8f64975c4767daf473e1e8128efb72b8
#
_entry.id   8f64975c4767daf473e1e8128efb72b8
#
_cell.length_a   1.000
_cell.length_b   1.000
_cell.length_c   1.000
_cell.angle_alpha   90.00
_cell.angle_beta   90.00
_cell.angle_gamma   90.00
#
_symmetry.space_group_name_H-M   'P 1'
#
loop_
_entity.id
_entity.type
_entity.pdbx_description
1 polymer ?
#
loop_
_entity_poly.entity_id
_entity_poly.type
_entity_poly.pdbx_seq_one_letter_code
_entity_poly.pdbx_strand_id
1 'polypeptide(L)'
;MTKYTSEFRINNSPVNHVKSNHKLSIWYHPIYTNGIHPDARFPRDRYLKLVDKLSSPEYSDKFLIRQPTEASRNEIIMAHDPYYVDNFLSQNLTEKEIRRIGLTPWTPQIIPRTLLLMGGAIAALDHVMENGGIAGNMAGGTHHAHYDFGSGYCIFNDLAVCSFLALSKYNLNKIAVVDFDVHQGDGTATILQNVDEALTISVHCQQNFPFRKCESDYDLVLPANAGDEEVLVAFAKALDITDQFGPELILFQAGVDGLATDALGKLNMSRQGMSKRNEMVFDLINERSIPAIIFMGGGYSKPISHSIDAFSDLFLSAYRVNNQILNRINLETLY
;
A
#
# COMPACT_ATOMS: atom_id res chain seq x y z
N MET A 1 37.18 -3.76 -68.18
CA MET A 1 37.26 -3.09 -66.89
C MET A 1 35.81 -2.94 -66.38
N THR A 2 35.36 -3.89 -65.61
CA THR A 2 33.95 -4.03 -65.16
C THR A 2 33.88 -3.61 -63.70
N LYS A 3 33.10 -2.57 -63.40
CA LYS A 3 32.82 -2.13 -62.03
C LYS A 3 31.76 -3.03 -61.42
N TYR A 4 32.07 -3.63 -60.27
CA TYR A 4 31.10 -4.20 -59.36
C TYR A 4 30.85 -3.23 -58.21
N THR A 5 29.63 -2.65 -58.18
CA THR A 5 29.08 -1.95 -57.04
C THR A 5 28.09 -2.89 -56.36
N SER A 6 28.44 -3.42 -55.18
CA SER A 6 27.55 -4.16 -54.31
C SER A 6 26.74 -3.19 -53.48
N GLU A 7 25.43 -3.07 -53.80
CA GLU A 7 24.47 -2.38 -52.92
C GLU A 7 24.18 -3.29 -51.70
N PHE A 8 24.63 -2.84 -50.54
CA PHE A 8 24.16 -3.36 -49.27
C PHE A 8 22.73 -2.87 -49.02
N ARG A 9 21.71 -3.70 -49.24
CA ARG A 9 20.35 -3.45 -48.76
C ARG A 9 20.31 -3.71 -47.26
N ILE A 10 20.21 -2.63 -46.47
CA ILE A 10 19.85 -2.72 -45.07
C ILE A 10 18.37 -3.12 -45.02
N ASN A 11 18.10 -4.36 -44.61
CA ASN A 11 16.75 -4.85 -44.34
C ASN A 11 16.27 -4.21 -43.02
N ASN A 12 15.59 -3.07 -43.11
CA ASN A 12 14.82 -2.49 -41.99
C ASN A 12 13.50 -3.25 -41.86
N SER A 13 13.55 -4.47 -41.33
CA SER A 13 12.35 -5.11 -40.80
C SER A 13 12.03 -4.40 -39.48
N PRO A 14 10.78 -3.94 -39.29
CA PRO A 14 10.40 -3.38 -38.01
C PRO A 14 10.54 -4.48 -36.95
N VAL A 15 11.42 -4.26 -35.96
CA VAL A 15 11.53 -5.13 -34.80
C VAL A 15 10.19 -4.99 -34.09
N ASN A 16 9.32 -5.96 -34.27
CA ASN A 16 8.09 -6.07 -33.47
C ASN A 16 8.51 -6.30 -32.02
N HIS A 17 8.64 -5.24 -31.25
CA HIS A 17 8.78 -5.32 -29.82
C HIS A 17 7.51 -5.95 -29.24
N VAL A 18 7.56 -7.24 -28.99
CA VAL A 18 6.52 -7.93 -28.23
C VAL A 18 6.52 -7.33 -26.85
N LYS A 19 5.49 -6.52 -26.52
CA LYS A 19 5.30 -6.02 -25.17
C LYS A 19 5.20 -7.22 -24.24
N SER A 20 6.16 -7.37 -23.35
CA SER A 20 6.11 -8.41 -22.33
C SER A 20 4.99 -8.09 -21.34
N ASN A 21 4.24 -9.11 -20.97
CA ASN A 21 3.16 -8.97 -19.98
C ASN A 21 3.73 -9.28 -18.58
N HIS A 22 4.01 -8.23 -17.81
CA HIS A 22 4.56 -8.35 -16.46
C HIS A 22 3.42 -8.45 -15.44
N LYS A 23 3.28 -9.61 -14.80
CA LYS A 23 2.30 -9.76 -13.72
C LYS A 23 2.66 -8.87 -12.54
N LEU A 24 1.65 -8.22 -11.96
CA LEU A 24 1.82 -7.46 -10.72
C LEU A 24 2.03 -8.43 -9.55
N SER A 25 3.15 -8.28 -8.83
CA SER A 25 3.45 -9.08 -7.64
C SER A 25 2.67 -8.59 -6.43
N ILE A 26 1.92 -9.48 -5.78
CA ILE A 26 1.10 -9.17 -4.61
C ILE A 26 1.33 -10.24 -3.55
N TRP A 27 1.68 -9.83 -2.32
CA TRP A 27 1.87 -10.75 -1.20
C TRP A 27 0.56 -11.03 -0.48
N TYR A 28 0.31 -12.30 -0.22
CA TYR A 28 -0.86 -12.81 0.49
C TYR A 28 -0.53 -14.09 1.24
N HIS A 29 -1.12 -14.26 2.41
CA HIS A 29 -1.11 -15.52 3.15
C HIS A 29 -2.49 -15.81 3.75
N PRO A 30 -2.99 -17.07 3.74
CA PRO A 30 -4.30 -17.41 4.31
C PRO A 30 -4.49 -17.00 5.78
N ILE A 31 -3.40 -16.91 6.54
CA ILE A 31 -3.43 -16.46 7.94
C ILE A 31 -3.89 -15.00 8.08
N TYR A 32 -3.84 -14.18 7.04
CA TYR A 32 -4.38 -12.81 7.06
C TYR A 32 -5.85 -12.81 7.44
N THR A 33 -6.59 -13.80 6.95
CA THR A 33 -7.98 -14.08 7.35
C THR A 33 -8.01 -14.96 8.59
N ASN A 34 -7.34 -16.12 8.58
CA ASN A 34 -7.51 -17.16 9.58
C ASN A 34 -6.85 -16.84 10.94
N GLY A 35 -5.92 -15.89 10.99
CA GLY A 35 -5.29 -15.41 12.21
C GLY A 35 -6.17 -14.47 13.05
N ILE A 36 -7.32 -14.04 12.52
CA ILE A 36 -8.31 -13.21 13.24
C ILE A 36 -9.48 -14.09 13.64
N HIS A 37 -9.95 -13.93 14.90
CA HIS A 37 -11.08 -14.69 15.40
C HIS A 37 -12.34 -14.47 14.55
N PRO A 38 -13.18 -15.52 14.28
CA PRO A 38 -14.40 -15.36 13.48
C PRO A 38 -15.37 -14.31 14.00
N ASP A 39 -15.47 -14.15 15.32
CA ASP A 39 -16.38 -13.21 15.98
C ASP A 39 -15.77 -11.80 16.13
N ALA A 40 -14.57 -11.57 15.61
CA ALA A 40 -13.98 -10.23 15.63
C ALA A 40 -14.83 -9.27 14.77
N ARG A 41 -14.92 -8.01 15.21
CA ARG A 41 -15.63 -6.96 14.45
C ARG A 41 -14.95 -6.62 13.12
N PHE A 42 -13.65 -6.92 13.02
CA PHE A 42 -12.88 -6.71 11.82
C PHE A 42 -13.35 -7.67 10.70
N PRO A 43 -13.66 -7.19 9.48
CA PRO A 43 -14.16 -8.04 8.39
C PRO A 43 -13.03 -8.87 7.77
N ARG A 44 -12.53 -9.84 8.51
CA ARG A 44 -11.37 -10.68 8.16
C ARG A 44 -11.48 -11.37 6.81
N ASP A 45 -12.69 -11.72 6.37
CA ASP A 45 -12.92 -12.46 5.13
C ASP A 45 -12.65 -11.62 3.87
N ARG A 46 -12.44 -10.31 4.01
CA ARG A 46 -12.15 -9.43 2.89
C ARG A 46 -10.88 -9.84 2.14
N TYR A 47 -9.87 -10.35 2.85
CA TYR A 47 -8.61 -10.79 2.25
C TYR A 47 -8.81 -12.05 1.38
N LEU A 48 -9.50 -13.07 1.91
CA LEU A 48 -9.82 -14.29 1.18
C LEU A 48 -10.67 -13.97 -0.06
N LYS A 49 -11.74 -13.19 0.09
CA LYS A 49 -12.61 -12.82 -1.02
C LYS A 49 -11.89 -12.05 -2.12
N LEU A 50 -10.94 -11.20 -1.75
CA LEU A 50 -10.14 -10.45 -2.72
C LEU A 50 -9.17 -11.37 -3.47
N VAL A 51 -8.42 -12.22 -2.76
CA VAL A 51 -7.49 -13.14 -3.44
C VAL A 51 -8.23 -14.12 -4.34
N ASP A 52 -9.38 -14.64 -3.92
CA ASP A 52 -10.22 -15.51 -4.76
C ASP A 52 -10.64 -14.79 -6.04
N LYS A 53 -11.04 -13.51 -5.94
CA LYS A 53 -11.41 -12.71 -7.10
C LYS A 53 -10.21 -12.47 -8.04
N LEU A 54 -9.05 -12.04 -7.51
CA LEU A 54 -7.86 -11.77 -8.31
C LEU A 54 -7.22 -13.04 -8.89
N SER A 55 -7.49 -14.21 -8.29
CA SER A 55 -7.04 -15.51 -8.80
C SER A 55 -8.02 -16.16 -9.78
N SER A 56 -9.18 -15.55 -10.01
CA SER A 56 -10.16 -16.08 -10.97
C SER A 56 -9.62 -16.10 -12.39
N PRO A 57 -10.17 -16.94 -13.31
CA PRO A 57 -9.72 -16.99 -14.71
C PRO A 57 -9.69 -15.65 -15.42
N GLU A 58 -10.53 -14.69 -15.00
CA GLU A 58 -10.59 -13.35 -15.57
C GLU A 58 -9.35 -12.49 -15.27
N TYR A 59 -8.69 -12.76 -14.12
CA TYR A 59 -7.60 -11.92 -13.62
C TYR A 59 -6.27 -12.65 -13.38
N SER A 60 -6.26 -13.98 -13.37
CA SER A 60 -5.08 -14.78 -12.99
C SER A 60 -3.85 -14.60 -13.90
N ASP A 61 -4.06 -14.10 -15.11
CA ASP A 61 -2.98 -13.73 -16.04
C ASP A 61 -2.31 -12.39 -15.68
N LYS A 62 -2.92 -11.59 -14.80
CA LYS A 62 -2.48 -10.24 -14.44
C LYS A 62 -1.69 -10.18 -13.14
N PHE A 63 -1.92 -11.14 -12.24
CA PHE A 63 -1.37 -11.10 -10.89
C PHE A 63 -0.48 -12.30 -10.60
N LEU A 64 0.59 -12.06 -9.85
CA LEU A 64 1.44 -13.07 -9.26
C LEU A 64 1.29 -13.02 -7.74
N ILE A 65 0.47 -13.93 -7.21
CA ILE A 65 0.26 -14.03 -5.77
C ILE A 65 1.45 -14.74 -5.14
N ARG A 66 2.17 -14.03 -4.26
CA ARG A 66 3.37 -14.50 -3.57
C ARG A 66 3.08 -14.74 -2.10
N GLN A 67 3.76 -15.70 -1.50
CA GLN A 67 3.70 -15.91 -0.05
C GLN A 67 4.82 -15.13 0.64
N PRO A 68 4.49 -14.39 1.73
CA PRO A 68 5.50 -13.73 2.55
C PRO A 68 6.23 -14.72 3.47
N THR A 69 7.40 -14.34 3.90
CA THR A 69 8.06 -14.88 5.10
C THR A 69 7.78 -13.97 6.29
N GLU A 70 7.93 -14.48 7.51
CA GLU A 70 7.77 -13.66 8.71
C GLU A 70 8.84 -12.57 8.79
N ALA A 71 8.43 -11.34 9.12
CA ALA A 71 9.36 -10.29 9.45
C ALA A 71 10.12 -10.63 10.73
N SER A 72 11.40 -10.30 10.76
CA SER A 72 12.22 -10.46 11.96
C SER A 72 11.93 -9.38 13.00
N ARG A 73 12.20 -9.70 14.28
CA ARG A 73 12.17 -8.71 15.35
C ARG A 73 13.02 -7.47 15.02
N ASN A 74 14.20 -7.67 14.44
CA ASN A 74 15.14 -6.59 14.15
C ASN A 74 14.59 -5.61 13.10
N GLU A 75 13.83 -6.08 12.12
CA GLU A 75 13.15 -5.22 11.15
C GLU A 75 12.04 -4.41 11.81
N ILE A 76 11.26 -5.02 12.71
CA ILE A 76 10.12 -4.36 13.36
C ILE A 76 10.61 -3.28 14.35
N ILE A 77 11.67 -3.52 15.12
CA ILE A 77 12.20 -2.53 16.07
C ILE A 77 12.87 -1.32 15.42
N MET A 78 13.01 -1.28 14.09
CA MET A 78 13.42 -0.07 13.41
C MET A 78 12.39 1.07 13.53
N ALA A 79 11.11 0.72 13.68
CA ALA A 79 10.01 1.67 13.82
C ALA A 79 9.29 1.57 15.18
N HIS A 80 9.64 0.59 16.02
CA HIS A 80 8.90 0.31 17.26
C HIS A 80 9.82 0.11 18.47
N ASP A 81 9.30 0.45 19.64
CA ASP A 81 9.94 0.19 20.92
C ASP A 81 10.23 -1.31 21.08
N PRO A 82 11.50 -1.72 21.30
CA PRO A 82 11.86 -3.11 21.53
C PRO A 82 11.06 -3.77 22.66
N TYR A 83 10.74 -3.04 23.73
CA TYR A 83 9.96 -3.57 24.84
C TYR A 83 8.51 -3.90 24.43
N TYR A 84 7.87 -3.01 23.65
CA TYR A 84 6.54 -3.26 23.10
C TYR A 84 6.52 -4.47 22.15
N VAL A 85 7.52 -4.56 21.26
CA VAL A 85 7.67 -5.69 20.34
C VAL A 85 7.86 -7.01 21.09
N ASP A 86 8.74 -7.04 22.09
CA ASP A 86 9.00 -8.25 22.89
C ASP A 86 7.77 -8.68 23.70
N ASN A 87 7.01 -7.74 24.27
CA ASN A 87 5.76 -8.04 24.96
C ASN A 87 4.72 -8.63 24.02
N PHE A 88 4.59 -8.10 22.81
CA PHE A 88 3.68 -8.67 21.80
C PHE A 88 4.10 -10.09 21.43
N LEU A 89 5.37 -10.32 21.10
CA LEU A 89 5.89 -11.62 20.69
C LEU A 89 5.77 -12.68 21.79
N SER A 90 5.93 -12.27 23.05
CA SER A 90 5.81 -13.13 24.24
C SER A 90 4.39 -13.27 24.79
N GLN A 91 3.37 -12.71 24.10
CA GLN A 91 1.96 -12.69 24.53
C GLN A 91 1.73 -12.00 25.88
N ASN A 92 2.54 -11.00 26.21
CA ASN A 92 2.50 -10.28 27.48
C ASN A 92 1.78 -8.92 27.39
N LEU A 93 1.08 -8.64 26.28
CA LEU A 93 0.26 -7.44 26.18
C LEU A 93 -0.90 -7.50 27.19
N THR A 94 -1.12 -6.38 27.87
CA THR A 94 -2.22 -6.23 28.81
C THR A 94 -3.57 -6.25 28.09
N GLU A 95 -4.64 -6.59 28.82
CA GLU A 95 -6.01 -6.51 28.26
C GLU A 95 -6.36 -5.10 27.75
N LYS A 96 -5.80 -4.04 28.34
CA LYS A 96 -6.03 -2.66 27.92
C LYS A 96 -5.39 -2.40 26.53
N GLU A 97 -4.18 -2.91 26.30
CA GLU A 97 -3.49 -2.80 25.01
C GLU A 97 -4.21 -3.62 23.95
N ILE A 98 -4.61 -4.85 24.26
CA ILE A 98 -5.40 -5.69 23.35
C ILE A 98 -6.72 -5.02 22.96
N ARG A 99 -7.43 -4.43 23.94
CA ARG A 99 -8.67 -3.68 23.66
C ARG A 99 -8.43 -2.44 22.78
N ARG A 100 -7.29 -1.75 22.96
CA ARG A 100 -6.93 -0.59 22.12
C ARG A 100 -6.66 -1.00 20.68
N ILE A 101 -6.00 -2.13 20.47
CA ILE A 101 -5.80 -2.72 19.14
C ILE A 101 -7.15 -3.08 18.50
N GLY A 102 -8.07 -3.71 19.26
CA GLY A 102 -9.45 -3.94 18.82
C GLY A 102 -9.67 -5.22 17.99
N LEU A 103 -8.65 -6.06 17.78
CA LEU A 103 -8.77 -7.36 17.09
C LEU A 103 -9.22 -8.47 18.07
N THR A 104 -10.32 -8.22 18.77
CA THR A 104 -10.86 -9.12 19.79
C THR A 104 -12.06 -9.93 19.25
N PRO A 105 -12.25 -11.20 19.68
CA PRO A 105 -11.44 -11.97 20.66
C PRO A 105 -10.00 -12.20 20.20
N TRP A 106 -9.04 -12.08 21.15
CA TRP A 106 -7.65 -12.27 20.84
C TRP A 106 -7.28 -13.76 20.72
N THR A 107 -6.47 -14.10 19.75
CA THR A 107 -6.01 -15.48 19.52
C THR A 107 -4.49 -15.54 19.42
N PRO A 108 -3.85 -16.67 19.75
CA PRO A 108 -2.41 -16.85 19.55
C PRO A 108 -1.97 -16.69 18.08
N GLN A 109 -2.90 -16.90 17.12
CA GLN A 109 -2.63 -16.78 15.69
C GLN A 109 -2.38 -15.32 15.24
N ILE A 110 -2.69 -14.35 16.08
CA ILE A 110 -2.40 -12.94 15.82
C ILE A 110 -0.89 -12.69 15.64
N ILE A 111 -0.03 -13.41 16.37
CA ILE A 111 1.42 -13.22 16.27
C ILE A 111 1.95 -13.63 14.91
N PRO A 112 1.84 -14.88 14.46
CA PRO A 112 2.32 -15.25 13.12
C PRO A 112 1.60 -14.48 12.02
N ARG A 113 0.31 -14.12 12.19
CA ARG A 113 -0.40 -13.25 11.26
C ARG A 113 0.28 -11.89 11.12
N THR A 114 0.62 -11.26 12.23
CA THR A 114 1.25 -9.93 12.24
C THR A 114 2.63 -10.00 11.61
N LEU A 115 3.44 -11.00 11.96
CA LEU A 115 4.77 -11.18 11.41
C LEU A 115 4.75 -11.43 9.89
N LEU A 116 3.83 -12.25 9.41
CA LEU A 116 3.66 -12.50 7.96
C LEU A 116 3.11 -11.27 7.22
N LEU A 117 2.24 -10.47 7.85
CA LEU A 117 1.75 -9.22 7.29
C LEU A 117 2.90 -8.22 7.10
N MET A 118 3.71 -8.03 8.14
CA MET A 118 4.91 -7.19 8.09
C MET A 118 5.89 -7.69 7.04
N GLY A 119 6.16 -8.99 7.02
CA GLY A 119 7.04 -9.61 6.03
C GLY A 119 6.54 -9.47 4.59
N GLY A 120 5.22 -9.44 4.38
CA GLY A 120 4.63 -9.17 3.06
C GLY A 120 4.89 -7.74 2.57
N ALA A 121 4.83 -6.76 3.48
CA ALA A 121 5.17 -5.37 3.17
C ALA A 121 6.67 -5.22 2.85
N ILE A 122 7.54 -5.83 3.67
CA ILE A 122 9.01 -5.81 3.46
C ILE A 122 9.37 -6.50 2.13
N ALA A 123 8.77 -7.65 1.83
CA ALA A 123 9.03 -8.35 0.57
C ALA A 123 8.53 -7.57 -0.66
N ALA A 124 7.46 -6.79 -0.53
CA ALA A 124 7.01 -5.86 -1.57
C ALA A 124 8.01 -4.70 -1.76
N LEU A 125 8.58 -4.17 -0.66
CA LEU A 125 9.65 -3.18 -0.71
C LEU A 125 10.87 -3.73 -1.44
N ASP A 126 11.40 -4.87 -1.01
CA ASP A 126 12.56 -5.51 -1.62
C ASP A 126 12.33 -5.71 -3.13
N HIS A 127 11.14 -6.16 -3.51
CA HIS A 127 10.80 -6.40 -4.91
C HIS A 127 10.84 -5.13 -5.77
N VAL A 128 10.25 -4.02 -5.31
CA VAL A 128 10.24 -2.78 -6.11
C VAL A 128 11.60 -2.09 -6.13
N MET A 129 12.40 -2.26 -5.09
CA MET A 129 13.76 -1.74 -5.05
C MET A 129 14.70 -2.51 -6.00
N GLU A 130 14.48 -3.81 -6.20
CA GLU A 130 15.28 -4.65 -7.10
C GLU A 130 14.83 -4.56 -8.56
N ASN A 131 13.54 -4.40 -8.82
CA ASN A 131 12.94 -4.56 -10.15
C ASN A 131 12.30 -3.28 -10.70
N GLY A 132 12.13 -2.25 -9.86
CA GLY A 132 11.30 -1.10 -10.18
C GLY A 132 9.80 -1.43 -10.19
N GLY A 133 9.00 -0.50 -10.70
CA GLY A 133 7.56 -0.69 -10.89
C GLY A 133 6.75 -0.65 -9.59
N ILE A 134 5.68 -1.44 -9.56
CA ILE A 134 4.69 -1.45 -8.48
C ILE A 134 4.55 -2.86 -7.92
N ALA A 135 4.41 -2.97 -6.60
CA ALA A 135 4.04 -4.19 -5.90
C ALA A 135 3.00 -3.90 -4.81
N GLY A 136 2.41 -4.94 -4.21
CA GLY A 136 1.44 -4.72 -3.14
C GLY A 136 1.40 -5.84 -2.11
N ASN A 137 0.91 -5.49 -0.90
CA ASN A 137 0.55 -6.45 0.12
C ASN A 137 -0.98 -6.46 0.28
N MET A 138 -1.61 -7.64 0.18
CA MET A 138 -3.07 -7.79 0.35
C MET A 138 -3.57 -7.54 1.77
N ALA A 139 -2.71 -7.30 2.70
CA ALA A 139 -3.02 -6.80 4.03
C ALA A 139 -2.12 -5.60 4.28
N GLY A 140 -2.09 -5.11 5.52
CA GLY A 140 -1.24 -3.97 5.84
C GLY A 140 -1.93 -2.63 5.66
N GLY A 141 -1.13 -1.59 5.65
CA GLY A 141 -1.60 -0.24 5.86
C GLY A 141 -1.96 -0.02 7.32
N THR A 142 -1.08 -0.46 8.20
CA THR A 142 -1.31 -0.47 9.64
C THR A 142 -0.88 0.84 10.29
N HIS A 143 -1.39 1.94 9.74
CA HIS A 143 -1.00 3.32 9.97
C HIS A 143 -1.35 3.89 11.36
N HIS A 144 -2.19 3.18 12.14
CA HIS A 144 -2.55 3.59 13.51
C HIS A 144 -1.64 3.02 14.60
N ALA A 145 -0.70 2.14 14.27
CA ALA A 145 0.27 1.66 15.25
C ALA A 145 1.33 2.72 15.50
N HIS A 146 1.49 3.11 16.77
CA HIS A 146 2.48 4.05 17.25
C HIS A 146 3.78 3.34 17.63
N TYR A 147 4.80 4.10 18.03
CA TYR A 147 6.11 3.58 18.40
C TYR A 147 6.04 2.48 19.46
N ASP A 148 5.27 2.69 20.54
CA ASP A 148 5.20 1.85 21.73
C ASP A 148 3.82 1.24 22.01
N PHE A 149 2.85 1.34 21.09
CA PHE A 149 1.53 0.72 21.24
C PHE A 149 0.78 0.56 19.92
N GLY A 150 -0.07 -0.45 19.87
CA GLY A 150 -1.02 -0.65 18.77
C GLY A 150 -2.38 0.00 19.01
N SER A 151 -3.09 0.34 17.94
CA SER A 151 -4.39 0.99 17.95
C SER A 151 -5.14 0.72 16.64
N GLY A 152 -6.47 0.89 16.60
CA GLY A 152 -7.25 0.93 15.35
C GLY A 152 -7.05 -0.28 14.43
N TYR A 153 -7.04 -1.50 14.97
CA TYR A 153 -6.74 -2.77 14.30
C TYR A 153 -5.26 -2.94 13.88
N CYS A 154 -4.39 -1.98 14.21
CA CYS A 154 -2.98 -1.99 13.87
C CYS A 154 -2.12 -2.39 15.08
N ILE A 155 -1.19 -3.31 14.87
CA ILE A 155 -0.27 -3.78 15.92
C ILE A 155 1.11 -3.16 15.71
N PHE A 156 1.72 -3.35 14.56
CA PHE A 156 2.94 -2.69 14.13
C PHE A 156 2.67 -1.87 12.86
N ASN A 157 3.42 -0.81 12.62
CA ASN A 157 3.25 0.11 11.50
C ASN A 157 4.15 -0.32 10.33
N ASP A 158 3.57 -0.99 9.36
CA ASP A 158 4.29 -1.50 8.19
C ASP A 158 4.78 -0.38 7.26
N LEU A 159 4.07 0.76 7.18
CA LEU A 159 4.51 1.94 6.45
C LEU A 159 5.80 2.51 7.06
N ALA A 160 5.84 2.68 8.38
CA ALA A 160 7.01 3.20 9.07
C ALA A 160 8.19 2.22 9.01
N VAL A 161 7.97 0.91 9.18
CA VAL A 161 9.02 -0.11 9.04
C VAL A 161 9.61 -0.09 7.63
N CYS A 162 8.77 -0.07 6.58
CA CYS A 162 9.24 0.03 5.21
C CYS A 162 9.98 1.36 4.94
N SER A 163 9.55 2.47 5.57
CA SER A 163 10.25 3.75 5.47
C SER A 163 11.68 3.66 5.99
N PHE A 164 11.87 3.19 7.22
CA PHE A 164 13.22 3.04 7.80
C PHE A 164 14.08 2.02 7.05
N LEU A 165 13.50 0.94 6.54
CA LEU A 165 14.23 -0.02 5.71
C LEU A 165 14.63 0.61 4.36
N ALA A 166 13.78 1.41 3.74
CA ALA A 166 14.08 2.10 2.50
C ALA A 166 15.26 3.07 2.67
N LEU A 167 15.26 3.85 3.74
CA LEU A 167 16.34 4.79 4.07
C LEU A 167 17.64 4.07 4.42
N SER A 168 17.60 3.01 5.25
CA SER A 168 18.80 2.38 5.79
C SER A 168 19.39 1.28 4.92
N LYS A 169 18.55 0.39 4.35
CA LYS A 169 18.98 -0.76 3.53
C LYS A 169 19.27 -0.36 2.09
N TYR A 170 18.45 0.55 1.54
CA TYR A 170 18.53 0.98 0.14
C TYR A 170 19.15 2.36 -0.03
N ASN A 171 19.50 3.04 1.07
CA ASN A 171 20.13 4.36 1.08
C ASN A 171 19.35 5.42 0.28
N LEU A 172 18.02 5.35 0.33
CA LEU A 172 17.19 6.39 -0.28
C LEU A 172 17.29 7.68 0.54
N ASN A 173 17.12 8.82 -0.13
CA ASN A 173 17.18 10.13 0.52
C ASN A 173 15.80 10.77 0.67
N LYS A 174 14.83 10.30 -0.13
CA LYS A 174 13.47 10.85 -0.12
C LYS A 174 12.45 9.75 -0.35
N ILE A 175 11.57 9.56 0.59
CA ILE A 175 10.41 8.66 0.46
C ILE A 175 9.13 9.44 0.77
N ALA A 176 8.00 9.04 0.20
CA ALA A 176 6.71 9.63 0.53
C ALA A 176 5.73 8.55 1.00
N VAL A 177 5.14 8.77 2.17
CA VAL A 177 3.95 8.04 2.62
C VAL A 177 2.73 8.85 2.22
N VAL A 178 1.99 8.35 1.22
CA VAL A 178 0.78 8.97 0.69
C VAL A 178 -0.40 8.19 1.22
N ASP A 179 -1.03 8.72 2.25
CA ASP A 179 -2.13 8.07 2.97
C ASP A 179 -3.48 8.65 2.56
N PHE A 180 -4.26 7.85 1.84
CA PHE A 180 -5.60 8.17 1.35
C PHE A 180 -6.68 7.27 1.97
N ASP A 181 -6.40 6.69 3.14
CA ASP A 181 -7.41 6.09 4.02
C ASP A 181 -8.32 7.18 4.59
N VAL A 182 -9.57 6.85 4.91
CA VAL A 182 -10.50 7.84 5.49
C VAL A 182 -10.09 8.28 6.89
N HIS A 183 -9.28 7.45 7.57
CA HIS A 183 -8.72 7.72 8.88
C HIS A 183 -7.34 8.38 8.74
N GLN A 184 -6.99 9.30 9.65
CA GLN A 184 -5.62 9.82 9.68
C GLN A 184 -4.65 8.72 10.10
N GLY A 185 -3.51 8.62 9.42
CA GLY A 185 -2.39 7.76 9.81
C GLY A 185 -1.60 8.31 10.99
N ASP A 186 -2.24 8.42 12.15
CA ASP A 186 -1.68 9.03 13.37
C ASP A 186 -0.42 8.34 13.88
N GLY A 187 -0.36 7.02 13.79
CA GLY A 187 0.84 6.25 14.14
C GLY A 187 2.00 6.54 13.20
N THR A 188 1.75 6.56 11.88
CA THR A 188 2.75 6.90 10.87
C THR A 188 3.28 8.32 11.07
N ALA A 189 2.37 9.29 11.26
CA ALA A 189 2.74 10.68 11.54
C ALA A 189 3.66 10.81 12.75
N THR A 190 3.33 10.14 13.87
CA THR A 190 4.15 10.23 15.10
C THR A 190 5.49 9.50 15.03
N ILE A 191 5.57 8.39 14.31
CA ILE A 191 6.83 7.64 14.16
C ILE A 191 7.80 8.39 13.24
N LEU A 192 7.31 8.99 12.17
CA LEU A 192 8.13 9.64 11.14
C LEU A 192 8.31 11.16 11.35
N GLN A 193 7.73 11.78 12.37
CA GLN A 193 7.68 13.24 12.61
C GLN A 193 9.03 13.97 12.61
N ASN A 194 10.15 13.27 12.83
CA ASN A 194 11.49 13.84 12.86
C ASN A 194 12.41 13.18 11.83
N VAL A 195 11.85 12.67 10.75
CA VAL A 195 12.59 12.01 9.66
C VAL A 195 12.43 12.87 8.40
N ASP A 196 13.33 13.83 8.22
CA ASP A 196 13.26 14.81 7.12
C ASP A 196 13.27 14.17 5.70
N GLU A 197 13.78 12.95 5.60
CA GLU A 197 13.78 12.14 4.37
C GLU A 197 12.44 11.48 4.06
N ALA A 198 11.49 11.49 5.01
CA ALA A 198 10.19 10.83 4.88
C ALA A 198 9.04 11.84 4.92
N LEU A 199 8.50 12.18 3.75
CA LEU A 199 7.31 13.00 3.66
C LEU A 199 6.06 12.20 4.06
N THR A 200 5.28 12.71 5.03
CA THR A 200 4.00 12.13 5.44
C THR A 200 2.84 13.03 4.99
N ILE A 201 1.94 12.47 4.16
CA ILE A 201 0.71 13.16 3.72
C ILE A 201 -0.49 12.31 4.09
N SER A 202 -1.46 12.89 4.79
CA SER A 202 -2.72 12.23 5.12
C SER A 202 -3.91 13.04 4.61
N VAL A 203 -4.73 12.43 3.73
CA VAL A 203 -6.01 13.01 3.29
C VAL A 203 -7.13 12.24 3.97
N HIS A 204 -7.74 12.83 5.00
CA HIS A 204 -8.65 12.12 5.88
C HIS A 204 -9.87 12.93 6.28
N CYS A 205 -10.90 12.25 6.78
CA CYS A 205 -12.09 12.87 7.31
C CYS A 205 -11.88 13.31 8.77
N GLN A 206 -12.16 14.57 9.09
CA GLN A 206 -12.02 15.15 10.43
C GLN A 206 -12.77 14.37 11.50
N GLN A 207 -13.96 13.89 11.19
CA GLN A 207 -14.85 13.23 12.15
C GLN A 207 -14.60 11.75 12.29
N ASN A 208 -13.64 11.18 11.53
CA ASN A 208 -13.20 9.80 11.69
C ASN A 208 -12.18 9.65 12.82
N PHE A 209 -11.95 8.42 13.24
CA PHE A 209 -10.84 8.04 14.12
C PHE A 209 -9.48 8.44 13.46
N PRO A 210 -8.46 8.80 14.25
CA PRO A 210 -8.46 9.04 15.70
C PRO A 210 -9.18 10.35 16.05
N PHE A 211 -9.80 10.40 17.23
CA PHE A 211 -10.51 11.63 17.69
C PHE A 211 -9.55 12.75 18.08
N ARG A 212 -8.32 12.41 18.48
CA ARG A 212 -7.20 13.34 18.59
C ARG A 212 -6.30 13.08 17.40
N LYS A 213 -6.23 14.04 16.50
CA LYS A 213 -5.33 14.01 15.36
C LYS A 213 -3.90 14.26 15.82
N CYS A 214 -2.95 13.63 15.12
CA CYS A 214 -1.53 13.94 15.17
C CYS A 214 -1.18 14.93 14.05
N GLU A 215 0.06 15.37 13.96
CA GLU A 215 0.53 16.25 12.90
C GLU A 215 1.38 15.43 11.93
N SER A 216 0.90 15.28 10.69
CA SER A 216 1.69 14.85 9.54
C SER A 216 2.40 16.09 8.95
N ASP A 217 3.34 15.90 8.03
CA ASP A 217 3.89 17.05 7.30
C ASP A 217 2.77 17.80 6.55
N TYR A 218 1.81 17.05 6.02
CA TYR A 218 0.60 17.64 5.42
C TYR A 218 -0.65 16.83 5.77
N ASP A 219 -1.56 17.47 6.49
CA ASP A 219 -2.90 16.98 6.78
C ASP A 219 -3.93 17.72 5.92
N LEU A 220 -4.52 17.04 4.94
CA LEU A 220 -5.57 17.55 4.07
C LEU A 220 -6.92 17.06 4.58
N VAL A 221 -7.50 17.86 5.44
CA VAL A 221 -8.66 17.50 6.25
C VAL A 221 -9.97 17.75 5.50
N LEU A 222 -10.84 16.75 5.45
CA LEU A 222 -12.13 16.77 4.77
C LEU A 222 -13.29 16.75 5.81
N PRO A 223 -14.41 17.41 5.55
CA PRO A 223 -15.61 17.29 6.37
C PRO A 223 -16.29 15.94 6.14
N ALA A 224 -17.13 15.52 7.10
CA ALA A 224 -17.99 14.35 6.89
C ALA A 224 -18.93 14.58 5.70
N ASN A 225 -19.23 13.50 4.97
CA ASN A 225 -20.03 13.47 3.74
C ASN A 225 -19.42 14.21 2.55
N ALA A 226 -18.13 14.61 2.59
CA ALA A 226 -17.45 15.09 1.39
C ALA A 226 -17.54 14.05 0.28
N GLY A 227 -17.97 14.49 -0.89
CA GLY A 227 -18.17 13.66 -2.07
C GLY A 227 -16.96 13.65 -3.00
N ASP A 228 -17.12 13.03 -4.16
CA ASP A 228 -16.02 12.83 -5.12
C ASP A 228 -15.29 14.14 -5.46
N GLU A 229 -16.02 15.23 -5.74
CA GLU A 229 -15.42 16.48 -6.18
C GLU A 229 -14.47 17.06 -5.13
N GLU A 230 -14.93 17.20 -3.88
CA GLU A 230 -14.12 17.76 -2.78
C GLU A 230 -12.92 16.86 -2.45
N VAL A 231 -13.14 15.55 -2.44
CA VAL A 231 -12.11 14.57 -2.09
C VAL A 231 -11.04 14.50 -3.17
N LEU A 232 -11.43 14.50 -4.46
CA LEU A 232 -10.48 14.47 -5.56
C LEU A 232 -9.63 15.75 -5.66
N VAL A 233 -10.17 16.91 -5.28
CA VAL A 233 -9.38 18.15 -5.16
C VAL A 233 -8.31 18.02 -4.07
N ALA A 234 -8.64 17.43 -2.91
CA ALA A 234 -7.66 17.18 -1.86
C ALA A 234 -6.59 16.18 -2.30
N PHE A 235 -6.96 15.11 -2.99
CA PHE A 235 -6.00 14.15 -3.54
C PHE A 235 -5.07 14.80 -4.58
N ALA A 236 -5.59 15.62 -5.48
CA ALA A 236 -4.77 16.36 -6.45
C ALA A 236 -3.71 17.20 -5.74
N LYS A 237 -4.12 17.96 -4.72
CA LYS A 237 -3.19 18.76 -3.92
C LYS A 237 -2.13 17.90 -3.20
N ALA A 238 -2.51 16.76 -2.65
CA ALA A 238 -1.57 15.83 -2.01
C ALA A 238 -0.53 15.33 -3.01
N LEU A 239 -0.96 14.98 -4.22
CA LEU A 239 -0.07 14.49 -5.28
C LEU A 239 0.86 15.59 -5.82
N ASP A 240 0.37 16.83 -5.94
CA ASP A 240 1.22 17.98 -6.29
C ASP A 240 2.32 18.20 -5.25
N ILE A 241 2.02 18.08 -3.95
CA ILE A 241 3.00 18.17 -2.87
C ILE A 241 4.00 17.01 -2.97
N THR A 242 3.51 15.79 -3.22
CA THR A 242 4.35 14.61 -3.40
C THR A 242 5.31 14.78 -4.57
N ASP A 243 4.82 15.26 -5.71
CA ASP A 243 5.64 15.50 -6.91
C ASP A 243 6.71 16.56 -6.66
N GLN A 244 6.36 17.66 -5.98
CA GLN A 244 7.32 18.72 -5.61
C GLN A 244 8.41 18.24 -4.64
N PHE A 245 8.08 17.33 -3.74
CA PHE A 245 9.05 16.70 -2.83
C PHE A 245 10.05 15.84 -3.61
N GLY A 246 9.62 15.18 -4.68
CA GLY A 246 10.45 14.35 -5.56
C GLY A 246 10.92 13.06 -4.89
N PRO A 247 10.01 12.18 -4.42
CA PRO A 247 10.38 10.95 -3.72
C PRO A 247 11.03 9.93 -4.68
N GLU A 248 11.94 9.13 -4.14
CA GLU A 248 12.54 7.97 -4.80
C GLU A 248 11.71 6.68 -4.59
N LEU A 249 10.75 6.72 -3.66
CA LEU A 249 9.81 5.63 -3.36
C LEU A 249 8.50 6.22 -2.85
N ILE A 250 7.36 5.66 -3.30
CA ILE A 250 6.03 5.97 -2.76
C ILE A 250 5.49 4.76 -2.01
N LEU A 251 5.12 4.98 -0.74
CA LEU A 251 4.35 4.06 0.08
C LEU A 251 2.89 4.53 0.07
N PHE A 252 2.05 3.86 -0.73
CA PHE A 252 0.67 4.25 -0.95
C PHE A 252 -0.28 3.48 -0.02
N GLN A 253 -0.81 4.15 1.00
CA GLN A 253 -1.92 3.67 1.83
C GLN A 253 -3.22 3.88 1.07
N ALA A 254 -3.78 2.79 0.54
CA ALA A 254 -4.83 2.79 -0.47
C ALA A 254 -6.20 2.39 0.09
N GLY A 255 -6.51 2.68 1.35
CA GLY A 255 -7.79 2.38 1.98
C GLY A 255 -8.98 2.74 1.09
N VAL A 256 -10.02 1.91 1.07
CA VAL A 256 -11.25 2.16 0.31
C VAL A 256 -12.43 2.52 1.19
N ASP A 257 -12.17 2.83 2.44
CA ASP A 257 -13.15 3.20 3.46
C ASP A 257 -13.68 4.63 3.34
N GLY A 258 -13.21 5.39 2.34
CA GLY A 258 -13.85 6.63 1.88
C GLY A 258 -15.14 6.39 1.09
N LEU A 259 -15.48 5.14 0.72
CA LEU A 259 -16.70 4.81 0.00
C LEU A 259 -17.97 5.13 0.81
N ALA A 260 -19.01 5.65 0.16
CA ALA A 260 -20.31 5.94 0.74
C ALA A 260 -20.98 4.73 1.42
N THR A 261 -20.57 3.52 1.05
CA THR A 261 -21.09 2.26 1.60
C THR A 261 -20.27 1.73 2.77
N ASP A 262 -19.20 2.43 3.16
CA ASP A 262 -18.36 2.01 4.27
C ASP A 262 -19.08 2.15 5.62
N ALA A 263 -18.82 1.22 6.54
CA ALA A 263 -19.49 1.20 7.83
C ALA A 263 -18.78 2.04 8.91
N LEU A 264 -17.53 2.41 8.68
CA LEU A 264 -16.68 3.17 9.60
C LEU A 264 -16.30 4.53 9.03
N GLY A 265 -16.06 4.61 7.74
CA GLY A 265 -15.76 5.85 7.02
C GLY A 265 -16.94 6.82 6.98
N LYS A 266 -16.65 8.11 6.99
CA LYS A 266 -17.65 9.18 6.96
C LYS A 266 -17.57 10.08 5.73
N LEU A 267 -16.76 9.71 4.72
CA LEU A 267 -16.82 10.33 3.41
C LEU A 267 -17.95 9.71 2.57
N ASN A 268 -18.24 10.32 1.45
CA ASN A 268 -19.33 9.91 0.56
C ASN A 268 -18.83 9.70 -0.88
N MET A 269 -17.71 8.98 -1.02
CA MET A 269 -17.14 8.70 -2.34
C MET A 269 -17.92 7.61 -3.08
N SER A 270 -18.05 7.79 -4.37
CA SER A 270 -18.51 6.75 -5.28
C SER A 270 -17.36 5.78 -5.62
N ARG A 271 -17.69 4.60 -6.18
CA ARG A 271 -16.69 3.69 -6.75
C ARG A 271 -15.94 4.35 -7.91
N GLN A 272 -16.60 5.22 -8.70
CA GLN A 272 -15.96 5.98 -9.77
C GLN A 272 -14.96 7.00 -9.22
N GLY A 273 -15.31 7.74 -8.15
CA GLY A 273 -14.39 8.64 -7.46
C GLY A 273 -13.18 7.89 -6.93
N MET A 274 -13.39 6.69 -6.35
CA MET A 274 -12.30 5.84 -5.87
C MET A 274 -11.40 5.35 -7.02
N SER A 275 -11.97 4.99 -8.17
CA SER A 275 -11.19 4.64 -9.37
C SER A 275 -10.40 5.84 -9.89
N LYS A 276 -10.99 7.05 -9.88
CA LYS A 276 -10.29 8.26 -10.29
C LYS A 276 -9.12 8.60 -9.37
N ARG A 277 -9.27 8.43 -8.05
CA ARG A 277 -8.15 8.50 -7.10
C ARG A 277 -7.00 7.59 -7.52
N ASN A 278 -7.32 6.33 -7.83
CA ASN A 278 -6.29 5.35 -8.23
C ASN A 278 -5.57 5.80 -9.51
N GLU A 279 -6.31 6.27 -10.53
CA GLU A 279 -5.73 6.82 -11.75
C GLU A 279 -4.75 7.94 -11.44
N MET A 280 -5.14 8.93 -10.64
CA MET A 280 -4.31 10.08 -10.30
C MET A 280 -2.99 9.67 -9.64
N VAL A 281 -3.03 8.74 -8.66
CA VAL A 281 -1.82 8.24 -7.99
C VAL A 281 -0.93 7.49 -8.97
N PHE A 282 -1.50 6.59 -9.77
CA PHE A 282 -0.70 5.78 -10.70
C PHE A 282 -0.22 6.57 -11.92
N ASP A 283 -0.90 7.64 -12.31
CA ASP A 283 -0.40 8.57 -13.34
C ASP A 283 0.89 9.25 -12.86
N LEU A 284 0.93 9.79 -11.63
CA LEU A 284 2.16 10.35 -11.05
C LEU A 284 3.29 9.32 -10.99
N ILE A 285 3.00 8.11 -10.48
CA ILE A 285 3.97 7.02 -10.40
C ILE A 285 4.52 6.66 -11.78
N ASN A 286 3.65 6.60 -12.79
CA ASN A 286 4.04 6.29 -14.17
C ASN A 286 4.87 7.40 -14.82
N GLU A 287 4.45 8.66 -14.69
CA GLU A 287 5.12 9.82 -15.29
C GLU A 287 6.55 9.99 -14.75
N ARG A 288 6.73 9.76 -13.45
CA ARG A 288 8.02 9.88 -12.77
C ARG A 288 8.83 8.58 -12.72
N SER A 289 8.23 7.45 -13.10
CA SER A 289 8.82 6.10 -12.97
C SER A 289 9.27 5.78 -11.54
N ILE A 290 8.53 6.26 -10.53
CA ILE A 290 8.86 6.05 -9.12
C ILE A 290 8.42 4.64 -8.70
N PRO A 291 9.30 3.83 -8.08
CA PRO A 291 8.89 2.58 -7.43
C PRO A 291 7.80 2.82 -6.39
N ALA A 292 6.80 1.94 -6.32
CA ALA A 292 5.71 2.14 -5.37
C ALA A 292 5.21 0.84 -4.76
N ILE A 293 4.78 0.92 -3.49
CA ILE A 293 4.15 -0.19 -2.77
C ILE A 293 2.72 0.20 -2.42
N ILE A 294 1.78 -0.72 -2.68
CA ILE A 294 0.39 -0.58 -2.27
C ILE A 294 0.17 -1.28 -0.93
N PHE A 295 -0.27 -0.53 0.06
CA PHE A 295 -0.80 -1.01 1.32
C PHE A 295 -2.33 -0.93 1.27
N MET A 296 -3.00 -2.03 1.61
CA MET A 296 -4.44 -2.15 1.35
C MET A 296 -5.30 -1.22 2.21
N GLY A 297 -4.92 -1.01 3.49
CA GLY A 297 -5.63 -0.11 4.40
C GLY A 297 -7.06 -0.52 4.75
N GLY A 298 -7.89 0.47 5.11
CA GLY A 298 -9.29 0.31 5.48
C GLY A 298 -10.21 -0.06 4.33
N GLY A 299 -11.38 -0.61 4.69
CA GLY A 299 -12.42 -1.02 3.73
C GLY A 299 -13.41 -1.95 4.40
N TYR A 300 -14.53 -1.38 4.85
CA TYR A 300 -15.50 -2.00 5.77
C TYR A 300 -16.92 -1.90 5.23
N SER A 301 -17.11 -1.85 3.92
CA SER A 301 -18.41 -1.64 3.28
C SER A 301 -19.44 -2.69 3.68
N LYS A 302 -20.68 -2.29 3.67
CA LYS A 302 -21.84 -3.17 3.81
C LYS A 302 -22.77 -3.01 2.61
N PRO A 303 -22.79 -4.02 1.71
CA PRO A 303 -22.08 -5.32 1.76
C PRO A 303 -20.57 -5.17 1.48
N ILE A 304 -19.77 -6.11 2.00
CA ILE A 304 -18.32 -6.12 1.86
C ILE A 304 -17.83 -6.22 0.39
N SER A 305 -18.69 -6.71 -0.50
CA SER A 305 -18.40 -6.78 -1.94
C SER A 305 -18.02 -5.44 -2.54
N HIS A 306 -18.57 -4.32 -2.04
CA HIS A 306 -18.20 -3.00 -2.54
C HIS A 306 -16.72 -2.66 -2.25
N SER A 307 -16.21 -3.00 -1.05
CA SER A 307 -14.77 -2.87 -0.76
C SER A 307 -13.93 -3.81 -1.64
N ILE A 308 -14.38 -5.05 -1.85
CA ILE A 308 -13.67 -6.02 -2.70
C ILE A 308 -13.61 -5.53 -4.15
N ASP A 309 -14.69 -4.96 -4.66
CA ASP A 309 -14.72 -4.40 -6.01
C ASP A 309 -13.76 -3.21 -6.14
N ALA A 310 -13.75 -2.29 -5.18
CA ALA A 310 -12.87 -1.13 -5.19
C ALA A 310 -11.38 -1.54 -5.07
N PHE A 311 -11.04 -2.53 -4.23
CA PHE A 311 -9.69 -3.08 -4.18
C PHE A 311 -9.31 -3.81 -5.47
N SER A 312 -10.25 -4.48 -6.12
CA SER A 312 -9.99 -5.10 -7.43
C SER A 312 -9.66 -4.05 -8.48
N ASP A 313 -10.39 -2.94 -8.51
CA ASP A 313 -10.14 -1.81 -9.40
C ASP A 313 -8.76 -1.18 -9.12
N LEU A 314 -8.36 -1.05 -7.85
CA LEU A 314 -7.05 -0.58 -7.42
C LEU A 314 -5.92 -1.44 -8.01
N PHE A 315 -5.96 -2.76 -7.78
CA PHE A 315 -4.92 -3.66 -8.26
C PHE A 315 -4.91 -3.80 -9.78
N LEU A 316 -6.06 -3.70 -10.45
CA LEU A 316 -6.12 -3.67 -11.91
C LEU A 316 -5.50 -2.39 -12.50
N SER A 317 -5.71 -1.25 -11.87
CA SER A 317 -5.07 0.02 -12.28
C SER A 317 -3.56 -0.06 -12.06
N ALA A 318 -3.11 -0.58 -10.91
CA ALA A 318 -1.70 -0.81 -10.63
C ALA A 318 -1.04 -1.75 -11.65
N TYR A 319 -1.70 -2.86 -11.99
CA TYR A 319 -1.19 -3.80 -13.00
C TYR A 319 -0.95 -3.12 -14.36
N ARG A 320 -1.90 -2.28 -14.84
CA ARG A 320 -1.75 -1.58 -16.12
C ARG A 320 -0.53 -0.67 -16.12
N VAL A 321 -0.37 0.10 -15.06
CA VAL A 321 0.74 1.05 -14.94
C VAL A 321 2.07 0.34 -14.71
N ASN A 322 2.09 -0.71 -13.89
CA ASN A 322 3.29 -1.54 -13.70
C ASN A 322 3.84 -2.08 -15.02
N ASN A 323 2.95 -2.54 -15.92
CA ASN A 323 3.37 -2.99 -17.25
C ASN A 323 3.95 -1.86 -18.11
N GLN A 324 3.42 -0.64 -18.01
CA GLN A 324 3.96 0.50 -18.74
C GLN A 324 5.37 0.86 -18.27
N ILE A 325 5.58 0.90 -16.94
CA ILE A 325 6.88 1.21 -16.34
C ILE A 325 7.91 0.13 -16.70
N LEU A 326 7.61 -1.15 -16.46
CA LEU A 326 8.57 -2.23 -16.67
C LEU A 326 8.92 -2.43 -18.15
N ASN A 327 7.97 -2.22 -19.07
CA ASN A 327 8.27 -2.21 -20.50
C ASN A 327 9.19 -1.04 -20.89
N ARG A 328 9.11 0.11 -20.23
CA ARG A 328 9.99 1.26 -20.45
C ARG A 328 11.39 0.99 -19.93
N ILE A 329 11.55 0.49 -18.71
CA ILE A 329 12.83 0.10 -18.11
C ILE A 329 13.55 -0.93 -18.99
N ASN A 330 12.84 -1.95 -19.48
CA ASN A 330 13.41 -2.98 -20.37
C ASN A 330 13.90 -2.41 -21.71
N LEU A 331 13.26 -1.37 -22.24
CA LEU A 331 13.71 -0.71 -23.47
C LEU A 331 14.98 0.10 -23.23
N GLU A 332 15.09 0.79 -22.11
CA GLU A 332 16.27 1.59 -21.75
C GLU A 332 17.51 0.73 -21.46
N THR A 333 17.33 -0.50 -20.98
CA THR A 333 18.43 -1.46 -20.73
C THR A 333 18.94 -2.14 -22.01
N LEU A 334 18.26 -2.02 -23.13
CA LEU A 334 18.64 -2.62 -24.42
C LEU A 334 19.47 -1.69 -25.31
N TYR A 335 19.67 -0.45 -24.91
CA TYR A 335 20.45 0.60 -25.59
C TYR A 335 21.57 1.12 -24.70
#